data_1c7a8e8391d326d02c20b4884c24c07c
#
_entry.id   1c7a8e8391d326d02c20b4884c24c07c
#
_cell.length_a   1.000
_cell.length_b   1.000
_cell.length_c   1.000
_cell.angle_alpha   90.00
_cell.angle_beta   90.00
_cell.angle_gamma   90.00
#
_symmetry.space_group_name_H-M   'P 1'
#
loop_
_entity.id
_entity.type
_entity.pdbx_description
1 polymer ?
#
loop_
_entity_poly.entity_id
_entity_poly.type
_entity_poly.pdbx_seq_one_letter_code
_entity_poly.pdbx_strand_id
1 'polypeptide(L)'
;MDIDTFKPTFLIQIEGQTLSADITQEITWFVFEDNEEELDVLELAVTDRNLQFVDDPLFQEGNEIVARFGYVGNLSPRKKAVIKDIDYDFPEDGDPTIRIKAYDKGFKLAGKENQKVWQKPAPGILYSEIAEEIAGANGLSPVVTPTKARHLRVTQSNVSDAQFLKELAGKARDKDGDGVTGYVFYIQDDELHFHPRDLDKKPAAILEYFTDRKGVLRSFRPSTQSQGAKGAGVETKAVGVDPRKKEPVEHKANNDTTPERTSLGKRTYLVDGNTGEGAYKEQESGQVVPTFDRSEGFHEEPRQEPAQDLSEGKFREAELRQVEADAVTIGIPALRAKQNVEVKGVGRKFSGVYYCHSVRHAFGEGGYHCELKLKKNALGKGAGDKSDEAKGKQNDQEAPPTPKEEPPPMVTIDADSGRRL
;
A
#
# COMPACT_ATOMS: atom_id res chain seq x y z
N MET A 1 14.10 21.02 -7.96
CA MET A 1 12.75 21.61 -7.78
C MET A 1 12.98 22.96 -7.13
N ASP A 2 12.74 24.03 -7.83
CA ASP A 2 12.84 25.38 -7.26
C ASP A 2 11.75 25.57 -6.20
N ILE A 3 12.19 25.90 -5.00
CA ILE A 3 11.37 25.89 -3.76
C ILE A 3 10.61 27.21 -3.56
N ASP A 4 10.67 28.14 -4.49
CA ASP A 4 10.25 29.51 -4.25
C ASP A 4 8.73 29.79 -4.24
N THR A 5 7.87 28.78 -4.43
CA THR A 5 6.40 29.00 -4.38
C THR A 5 5.66 27.81 -3.79
N PHE A 6 5.88 27.49 -2.51
CA PHE A 6 5.06 26.51 -1.81
C PHE A 6 3.76 27.13 -1.28
N LYS A 7 2.93 27.67 -2.14
CA LYS A 7 1.56 28.01 -1.77
C LYS A 7 0.68 26.79 -2.07
N PRO A 8 0.21 26.05 -1.06
CA PRO A 8 -0.72 24.95 -1.25
C PRO A 8 -1.99 25.46 -1.93
N THR A 9 -2.52 24.69 -2.86
CA THR A 9 -3.75 25.02 -3.56
C THR A 9 -4.47 23.76 -4.02
N PHE A 10 -5.77 23.87 -4.19
CA PHE A 10 -6.60 22.84 -4.82
C PHE A 10 -7.62 23.50 -5.75
N LEU A 11 -8.06 22.76 -6.74
CA LEU A 11 -9.12 23.12 -7.68
C LEU A 11 -10.18 22.01 -7.60
N ILE A 12 -11.41 22.39 -7.30
CA ILE A 12 -12.53 21.47 -7.19
C ILE A 12 -13.58 21.85 -8.22
N GLN A 13 -14.09 20.86 -8.91
CA GLN A 13 -15.21 20.96 -9.82
C GLN A 13 -16.29 19.98 -9.35
N ILE A 14 -17.54 20.41 -9.33
CA ILE A 14 -18.69 19.55 -9.07
C ILE A 14 -19.62 19.66 -10.29
N GLU A 15 -20.05 18.54 -10.85
CA GLU A 15 -20.82 18.48 -12.10
C GLU A 15 -20.23 19.33 -13.24
N GLY A 16 -18.86 19.31 -13.33
CA GLY A 16 -18.12 20.06 -14.33
C GLY A 16 -18.00 21.57 -14.06
N GLN A 17 -18.64 22.11 -13.02
CA GLN A 17 -18.57 23.50 -12.62
C GLN A 17 -17.45 23.69 -11.59
N THR A 18 -16.53 24.61 -11.86
CA THR A 18 -15.48 24.97 -10.90
C THR A 18 -16.12 25.74 -9.75
N LEU A 19 -15.81 25.34 -8.50
CA LEU A 19 -16.29 26.05 -7.31
C LEU A 19 -15.84 27.52 -7.38
N SER A 20 -16.75 28.41 -7.01
CA SER A 20 -16.47 29.84 -6.92
C SER A 20 -15.38 30.16 -5.90
N ALA A 21 -14.77 31.32 -5.99
CA ALA A 21 -13.77 31.76 -5.02
C ALA A 21 -14.38 31.84 -3.60
N ASP A 22 -15.65 32.25 -3.50
CA ASP A 22 -16.36 32.38 -2.23
C ASP A 22 -16.51 31.02 -1.53
N ILE A 23 -16.94 29.98 -2.25
CA ILE A 23 -17.02 28.61 -1.72
C ILE A 23 -15.63 28.06 -1.38
N THR A 24 -14.66 28.28 -2.28
CA THR A 24 -13.29 27.75 -2.09
C THR A 24 -12.61 28.33 -0.86
N GLN A 25 -12.87 29.58 -0.50
CA GLN A 25 -12.32 30.23 0.70
C GLN A 25 -12.93 29.69 2.00
N GLU A 26 -14.15 29.18 1.96
CA GLU A 26 -14.84 28.59 3.11
C GLU A 26 -14.47 27.10 3.31
N ILE A 27 -13.65 26.51 2.43
CA ILE A 27 -13.14 25.14 2.63
C ILE A 27 -12.06 25.17 3.70
N THR A 28 -12.37 24.59 4.87
CA THR A 28 -11.48 24.56 6.04
C THR A 28 -10.47 23.44 5.98
N TRP A 29 -10.83 22.32 5.39
CA TRP A 29 -9.92 21.23 5.13
C TRP A 29 -10.35 20.42 3.89
N PHE A 30 -9.36 19.79 3.27
CA PHE A 30 -9.53 18.91 2.12
C PHE A 30 -8.60 17.73 2.28
N VAL A 31 -9.11 16.53 2.01
CA VAL A 31 -8.38 15.27 2.05
C VAL A 31 -8.68 14.46 0.80
N PHE A 32 -7.64 13.87 0.24
CA PHE A 32 -7.76 12.81 -0.76
C PHE A 32 -6.94 11.61 -0.30
N GLU A 33 -7.58 10.47 -0.14
CA GLU A 33 -6.95 9.20 0.21
C GLU A 33 -7.01 8.24 -0.97
N ASP A 34 -5.85 7.78 -1.42
CA ASP A 34 -5.65 6.78 -2.45
C ASP A 34 -5.17 5.49 -1.76
N ASN A 35 -5.90 4.41 -1.92
CA ASN A 35 -5.69 3.15 -1.20
C ASN A 35 -5.69 1.95 -2.17
N GLU A 36 -4.94 0.88 -1.86
CA GLU A 36 -4.94 -0.34 -2.67
C GLU A 36 -6.12 -1.26 -2.32
N GLU A 37 -6.46 -1.36 -1.06
CA GLU A 37 -7.45 -2.33 -0.57
C GLU A 37 -8.86 -1.75 -0.39
N GLU A 38 -8.96 -0.43 -0.24
CA GLU A 38 -10.20 0.31 0.01
C GLU A 38 -10.50 1.24 -1.16
N LEU A 39 -11.70 1.82 -1.15
CA LEU A 39 -12.08 2.84 -2.13
C LEU A 39 -11.23 4.10 -1.95
N ASP A 40 -10.89 4.75 -3.04
CA ASP A 40 -10.31 6.09 -2.97
C ASP A 40 -11.38 7.05 -2.44
N VAL A 41 -11.00 7.90 -1.51
CA VAL A 41 -11.91 8.81 -0.79
C VAL A 41 -11.47 10.25 -0.97
N LEU A 42 -12.42 11.12 -1.29
CA LEU A 42 -12.25 12.56 -1.28
C LEU A 42 -13.19 13.13 -0.22
N GLU A 43 -12.63 13.86 0.74
CA GLU A 43 -13.39 14.51 1.79
C GLU A 43 -13.05 16.01 1.84
N LEU A 44 -14.06 16.84 2.10
CA LEU A 44 -13.86 18.25 2.35
C LEU A 44 -14.89 18.77 3.33
N ALA A 45 -14.55 19.84 4.05
CA ALA A 45 -15.46 20.57 4.90
C ALA A 45 -15.55 22.04 4.48
N VAL A 46 -16.78 22.50 4.35
CA VAL A 46 -17.12 23.87 3.96
C VAL A 46 -17.81 24.54 5.14
N THR A 47 -17.34 25.69 5.56
CA THR A 47 -18.04 26.54 6.54
C THR A 47 -19.17 27.28 5.82
N ASP A 48 -20.38 27.25 6.38
CA ASP A 48 -21.56 27.88 5.79
C ASP A 48 -22.25 28.89 6.73
N ARG A 49 -21.53 29.96 7.03
CA ARG A 49 -21.97 31.00 8.01
C ARG A 49 -23.32 31.60 7.73
N ASN A 50 -23.68 31.68 6.45
CA ASN A 50 -24.92 32.35 6.01
C ASN A 50 -25.98 31.33 5.52
N LEU A 51 -25.74 30.02 5.70
CA LEU A 51 -26.61 28.94 5.24
C LEU A 51 -26.92 29.04 3.73
N GLN A 52 -25.92 29.41 2.92
CA GLN A 52 -26.05 29.57 1.47
C GLN A 52 -25.77 28.29 0.73
N PHE A 53 -24.96 27.41 1.31
CA PHE A 53 -24.48 26.19 0.63
C PHE A 53 -25.30 24.96 1.03
N VAL A 54 -26.02 25.01 2.15
CA VAL A 54 -26.82 23.88 2.64
C VAL A 54 -27.92 23.47 1.65
N ASP A 55 -28.48 24.43 0.92
CA ASP A 55 -29.51 24.21 -0.10
C ASP A 55 -28.94 24.26 -1.53
N ASP A 56 -27.61 24.40 -1.70
CA ASP A 56 -27.01 24.50 -3.02
C ASP A 56 -27.04 23.13 -3.74
N PRO A 57 -27.61 23.06 -4.95
CA PRO A 57 -27.70 21.81 -5.71
C PRO A 57 -26.35 21.21 -6.09
N LEU A 58 -25.24 21.94 -5.96
CA LEU A 58 -23.90 21.38 -6.14
C LEU A 58 -23.55 20.36 -5.06
N PHE A 59 -24.01 20.58 -3.83
CA PHE A 59 -23.74 19.67 -2.70
C PHE A 59 -24.87 18.66 -2.51
N GLN A 60 -25.01 17.77 -3.50
CA GLN A 60 -26.00 16.70 -3.46
C GLN A 60 -25.37 15.34 -3.68
N GLU A 61 -25.93 14.32 -3.04
CA GLU A 61 -25.54 12.93 -3.28
C GLU A 61 -25.73 12.56 -4.76
N GLY A 62 -24.76 11.85 -5.31
CA GLY A 62 -24.74 11.42 -6.71
C GLY A 62 -23.98 12.35 -7.64
N ASN A 63 -23.69 13.59 -7.24
CA ASN A 63 -22.92 14.51 -8.05
C ASN A 63 -21.46 14.05 -8.19
N GLU A 64 -20.89 14.22 -9.40
CA GLU A 64 -19.48 13.94 -9.65
C GLU A 64 -18.62 15.10 -9.16
N ILE A 65 -17.62 14.80 -8.34
CA ILE A 65 -16.60 15.75 -7.88
C ILE A 65 -15.26 15.41 -8.52
N VAL A 66 -14.58 16.41 -9.05
CA VAL A 66 -13.24 16.31 -9.64
C VAL A 66 -12.31 17.26 -8.90
N ALA A 67 -11.25 16.72 -8.32
CA ALA A 67 -10.25 17.52 -7.63
C ALA A 67 -8.88 17.44 -8.30
N ARG A 68 -8.16 18.56 -8.22
CA ARG A 68 -6.70 18.65 -8.47
C ARG A 68 -6.11 19.43 -7.31
N PHE A 69 -5.00 18.97 -6.79
CA PHE A 69 -4.39 19.58 -5.61
C PHE A 69 -2.87 19.55 -5.67
N GLY A 70 -2.24 20.43 -4.91
CA GLY A 70 -0.78 20.55 -4.90
C GLY A 70 -0.31 21.94 -4.55
N TYR A 71 0.48 22.50 -5.43
CA TYR A 71 1.01 23.87 -5.32
C TYR A 71 0.71 24.65 -6.59
N VAL A 72 0.72 25.98 -6.48
CA VAL A 72 0.55 26.83 -7.65
C VAL A 72 1.57 26.46 -8.73
N GLY A 73 1.09 26.09 -9.92
CA GLY A 73 1.93 25.63 -11.03
C GLY A 73 2.29 24.12 -11.00
N ASN A 74 1.99 23.40 -9.93
CA ASN A 74 2.26 21.96 -9.81
C ASN A 74 1.11 21.25 -9.11
N LEU A 75 0.09 20.90 -9.87
CA LEU A 75 -1.09 20.19 -9.38
C LEU A 75 -1.03 18.70 -9.72
N SER A 76 -1.68 17.90 -8.90
CA SER A 76 -1.92 16.47 -9.17
C SER A 76 -2.68 16.27 -10.48
N PRO A 77 -2.65 15.07 -11.07
CA PRO A 77 -3.66 14.64 -12.03
C PRO A 77 -5.07 14.80 -11.47
N ARG A 78 -6.06 14.81 -12.34
CA ARG A 78 -7.47 14.84 -11.93
C ARG A 78 -7.80 13.61 -11.09
N LYS A 79 -8.57 13.84 -10.01
CA LYS A 79 -9.12 12.79 -9.15
C LYS A 79 -10.63 12.90 -9.23
N LYS A 80 -11.28 11.81 -9.63
CA LYS A 80 -12.73 11.75 -9.79
C LYS A 80 -13.35 10.94 -8.69
N ALA A 81 -14.43 11.43 -8.13
CA ALA A 81 -15.22 10.74 -7.12
C ALA A 81 -16.70 11.12 -7.28
N VAL A 82 -17.59 10.39 -6.61
CA VAL A 82 -19.02 10.67 -6.57
C VAL A 82 -19.43 10.91 -5.12
N ILE A 83 -20.10 12.01 -4.87
CA ILE A 83 -20.60 12.39 -3.53
C ILE A 83 -21.60 11.33 -3.06
N LYS A 84 -21.37 10.79 -1.86
CA LYS A 84 -22.22 9.75 -1.26
C LYS A 84 -22.76 10.11 0.09
N ASP A 85 -21.93 10.75 0.91
CA ASP A 85 -22.31 11.13 2.26
C ASP A 85 -22.13 12.64 2.42
N ILE A 86 -23.12 13.29 2.98
CA ILE A 86 -23.08 14.71 3.32
C ILE A 86 -23.59 14.84 4.75
N ASP A 87 -22.70 15.30 5.63
CA ASP A 87 -23.00 15.56 7.04
C ASP A 87 -23.12 17.07 7.26
N TYR A 88 -24.21 17.48 7.91
CA TYR A 88 -24.45 18.87 8.29
C TYR A 88 -24.29 19.01 9.80
N ASP A 89 -23.49 19.98 10.22
CA ASP A 89 -23.26 20.29 11.63
C ASP A 89 -23.69 21.74 11.89
N PHE A 90 -24.66 21.92 12.79
CA PHE A 90 -25.20 23.22 13.23
C PHE A 90 -24.92 23.34 14.73
N PRO A 91 -23.68 23.72 15.13
CA PRO A 91 -23.30 23.80 16.53
C PRO A 91 -24.01 24.96 17.25
N GLU A 92 -24.16 24.81 18.57
CA GLU A 92 -24.67 25.91 19.44
C GLU A 92 -23.69 27.10 19.42
N ASP A 93 -22.39 26.80 19.49
CA ASP A 93 -21.31 27.79 19.40
C ASP A 93 -20.42 27.44 18.17
N GLY A 94 -20.26 28.41 17.28
CA GLY A 94 -19.44 28.26 16.08
C GLY A 94 -20.21 28.39 14.77
N ASP A 95 -19.51 28.19 13.67
CA ASP A 95 -20.09 28.30 12.34
C ASP A 95 -20.65 26.97 11.86
N PRO A 96 -21.81 26.92 11.19
CA PRO A 96 -22.31 25.73 10.53
C PRO A 96 -21.30 25.19 9.53
N THR A 97 -21.22 23.85 9.43
CA THR A 97 -20.26 23.17 8.58
C THR A 97 -20.94 22.05 7.78
N ILE A 98 -20.61 21.96 6.51
CA ILE A 98 -21.00 20.88 5.61
C ILE A 98 -19.77 20.01 5.37
N ARG A 99 -19.86 18.73 5.70
CA ARG A 99 -18.83 17.73 5.38
C ARG A 99 -19.28 16.87 4.24
N ILE A 100 -18.50 16.84 3.19
CA ILE A 100 -18.79 16.11 1.96
C ILE A 100 -17.79 14.98 1.84
N LYS A 101 -18.31 13.76 1.65
CA LYS A 101 -17.50 12.58 1.41
C LYS A 101 -17.88 11.93 0.09
N ALA A 102 -16.91 11.76 -0.76
CA ALA A 102 -17.07 11.21 -2.08
C ALA A 102 -16.12 10.02 -2.29
N TYR A 103 -16.56 9.03 -3.04
CA TYR A 103 -15.83 7.80 -3.31
C TYR A 103 -15.59 7.63 -4.81
N ASP A 104 -14.52 6.91 -5.16
CA ASP A 104 -14.33 6.47 -6.53
C ASP A 104 -15.48 5.57 -7.02
N LYS A 105 -15.54 5.29 -8.32
CA LYS A 105 -16.61 4.48 -8.90
C LYS A 105 -16.63 3.02 -8.44
N GLY A 106 -15.63 2.57 -7.70
CA GLY A 106 -15.56 1.24 -7.08
C GLY A 106 -16.70 0.95 -6.13
N PHE A 107 -17.35 1.99 -5.56
CA PHE A 107 -18.55 1.79 -4.73
C PHE A 107 -19.66 1.02 -5.46
N LYS A 108 -19.76 1.14 -6.80
CA LYS A 108 -20.73 0.40 -7.61
C LYS A 108 -20.48 -1.10 -7.56
N LEU A 109 -19.22 -1.50 -7.49
CA LEU A 109 -18.81 -2.90 -7.40
C LEU A 109 -18.94 -3.46 -5.98
N ALA A 110 -18.90 -2.60 -4.97
CA ALA A 110 -18.98 -3.00 -3.56
C ALA A 110 -20.41 -3.10 -3.02
N GLY A 111 -21.36 -2.37 -3.62
CA GLY A 111 -22.67 -2.13 -3.04
C GLY A 111 -23.69 -3.26 -3.22
N LYS A 112 -23.44 -4.27 -4.05
CA LYS A 112 -24.42 -5.33 -4.35
C LYS A 112 -23.77 -6.70 -4.33
N GLU A 113 -24.32 -7.60 -3.51
CA GLU A 113 -23.97 -9.02 -3.55
C GLU A 113 -24.59 -9.69 -4.78
N ASN A 114 -23.80 -10.48 -5.46
CA ASN A 114 -24.19 -11.21 -6.66
C ASN A 114 -24.04 -12.73 -6.46
N GLN A 115 -24.97 -13.46 -7.08
CA GLN A 115 -24.84 -14.89 -7.24
C GLN A 115 -24.77 -15.21 -8.71
N LYS A 116 -23.57 -15.50 -9.22
CA LYS A 116 -23.34 -15.71 -10.64
C LYS A 116 -22.39 -16.88 -10.87
N VAL A 117 -22.68 -17.66 -11.89
CA VAL A 117 -21.80 -18.72 -12.36
C VAL A 117 -21.14 -18.24 -13.64
N TRP A 118 -19.81 -18.16 -13.59
CA TRP A 118 -18.97 -17.82 -14.72
C TRP A 118 -18.48 -19.11 -15.36
N GLN A 119 -18.89 -19.41 -16.58
CA GLN A 119 -18.51 -20.62 -17.27
C GLN A 119 -18.40 -20.40 -18.77
N LYS A 120 -17.43 -21.04 -19.38
CA LYS A 120 -17.28 -21.13 -20.84
C LYS A 120 -17.01 -22.58 -21.23
N PRO A 121 -17.37 -23.03 -22.46
CA PRO A 121 -16.94 -24.31 -22.97
C PRO A 121 -15.42 -24.44 -22.92
N ALA A 122 -14.91 -25.68 -22.99
CA ALA A 122 -13.46 -25.91 -23.05
C ALA A 122 -12.80 -25.00 -24.12
N PRO A 123 -11.68 -24.37 -23.83
CA PRO A 123 -10.78 -24.57 -22.70
C PRO A 123 -11.14 -23.84 -21.40
N GLY A 124 -12.30 -23.17 -21.29
CA GLY A 124 -12.74 -22.49 -20.09
C GLY A 124 -12.47 -20.98 -20.07
N ILE A 125 -12.81 -20.31 -18.95
CA ILE A 125 -12.69 -18.86 -18.72
C ILE A 125 -11.44 -18.53 -17.89
N LEU A 126 -10.82 -17.39 -18.17
CA LEU A 126 -9.73 -16.81 -17.36
C LEU A 126 -10.28 -15.87 -16.30
N TYR A 127 -9.60 -15.69 -15.18
CA TYR A 127 -9.93 -14.66 -14.19
C TYR A 127 -9.83 -13.25 -14.79
N SER A 128 -8.86 -13.02 -15.67
CA SER A 128 -8.74 -11.79 -16.44
C SER A 128 -9.96 -11.48 -17.31
N GLU A 129 -10.53 -12.51 -17.99
CA GLU A 129 -11.74 -12.35 -18.79
C GLU A 129 -12.97 -12.02 -17.93
N ILE A 130 -13.04 -12.57 -16.70
CA ILE A 130 -14.08 -12.21 -15.74
C ILE A 130 -13.96 -10.74 -15.30
N ALA A 131 -12.73 -10.29 -15.03
CA ALA A 131 -12.47 -8.90 -14.65
C ALA A 131 -12.85 -7.92 -15.78
N GLU A 132 -12.55 -8.25 -17.04
CA GLU A 132 -12.97 -7.47 -18.22
C GLU A 132 -14.49 -7.39 -18.36
N GLU A 133 -15.19 -8.51 -18.17
CA GLU A 133 -16.67 -8.56 -18.25
C GLU A 133 -17.31 -7.72 -17.11
N ILE A 134 -16.77 -7.79 -15.89
CA ILE A 134 -17.26 -6.98 -14.76
C ILE A 134 -16.99 -5.49 -15.02
N ALA A 135 -15.81 -5.14 -15.53
CA ALA A 135 -15.49 -3.76 -15.88
C ALA A 135 -16.50 -3.19 -16.89
N GLY A 136 -16.71 -3.91 -18.01
CA GLY A 136 -17.64 -3.50 -19.04
C GLY A 136 -19.10 -3.36 -18.54
N ALA A 137 -19.55 -4.29 -17.68
CA ALA A 137 -20.90 -4.25 -17.11
C ALA A 137 -21.12 -3.04 -16.18
N ASN A 138 -20.06 -2.48 -15.60
CA ASN A 138 -20.12 -1.33 -14.69
C ASN A 138 -19.66 -0.01 -15.35
N GLY A 139 -19.42 -0.01 -16.68
CA GLY A 139 -19.00 1.19 -17.41
C GLY A 139 -17.59 1.66 -17.08
N LEU A 140 -16.71 0.73 -16.70
CA LEU A 140 -15.29 0.96 -16.42
C LEU A 140 -14.43 0.46 -17.59
N SER A 141 -13.32 1.14 -17.84
CA SER A 141 -12.31 0.69 -18.80
C SER A 141 -11.42 -0.37 -18.18
N PRO A 142 -11.27 -1.58 -18.76
CA PRO A 142 -10.42 -2.61 -18.18
C PRO A 142 -8.94 -2.36 -18.45
N VAL A 143 -8.11 -2.36 -17.40
CA VAL A 143 -6.64 -2.42 -17.43
C VAL A 143 -6.22 -3.74 -16.80
N VAL A 144 -6.22 -4.79 -17.63
CA VAL A 144 -6.15 -6.17 -17.15
C VAL A 144 -4.96 -6.88 -17.77
N THR A 145 -4.14 -7.53 -16.94
CA THR A 145 -3.10 -8.46 -17.39
C THR A 145 -3.68 -9.87 -17.53
N PRO A 146 -3.48 -10.57 -18.66
CA PRO A 146 -4.02 -11.91 -18.86
C PRO A 146 -3.51 -12.92 -17.83
N THR A 147 -4.44 -13.69 -17.23
CA THR A 147 -4.10 -14.78 -16.30
C THR A 147 -3.81 -16.08 -17.02
N LYS A 148 -3.06 -16.98 -16.37
CA LYS A 148 -2.58 -18.24 -16.96
C LYS A 148 -3.63 -19.35 -16.92
N ALA A 149 -4.22 -19.59 -15.76
CA ALA A 149 -5.10 -20.73 -15.53
C ALA A 149 -6.50 -20.51 -16.12
N ARG A 150 -7.02 -21.51 -16.84
CA ARG A 150 -8.40 -21.52 -17.35
C ARG A 150 -9.26 -22.42 -16.50
N HIS A 151 -10.46 -21.96 -16.21
CA HIS A 151 -11.43 -22.63 -15.37
C HIS A 151 -12.70 -22.93 -16.17
N LEU A 152 -13.21 -24.16 -16.08
CA LEU A 152 -14.50 -24.48 -16.74
C LEU A 152 -15.66 -23.76 -16.07
N ARG A 153 -15.53 -23.53 -14.77
CA ARG A 153 -16.57 -22.89 -13.96
C ARG A 153 -15.93 -22.16 -12.78
N VAL A 154 -16.33 -20.91 -12.56
CA VAL A 154 -16.00 -20.11 -11.36
C VAL A 154 -17.33 -19.60 -10.78
N THR A 155 -17.52 -19.71 -9.49
CA THR A 155 -18.79 -19.32 -8.83
C THR A 155 -18.55 -18.10 -7.95
N GLN A 156 -19.32 -17.05 -8.19
CA GLN A 156 -19.48 -15.92 -7.30
C GLN A 156 -20.72 -16.20 -6.41
N SER A 157 -20.52 -16.32 -5.11
CA SER A 157 -21.53 -16.82 -4.19
C SER A 157 -21.83 -15.79 -3.10
N ASN A 158 -22.86 -14.97 -3.31
CA ASN A 158 -23.32 -13.96 -2.36
C ASN A 158 -22.19 -13.01 -1.90
N VAL A 159 -21.36 -12.60 -2.82
CA VAL A 159 -20.30 -11.61 -2.60
C VAL A 159 -20.40 -10.50 -3.63
N SER A 160 -19.98 -9.30 -3.29
CA SER A 160 -19.92 -8.17 -4.22
C SER A 160 -18.89 -8.42 -5.33
N ASP A 161 -19.03 -7.72 -6.46
CA ASP A 161 -18.06 -7.81 -7.55
C ASP A 161 -16.65 -7.39 -7.08
N ALA A 162 -16.56 -6.38 -6.22
CA ALA A 162 -15.28 -5.94 -5.65
C ALA A 162 -14.64 -7.04 -4.79
N GLN A 163 -15.40 -7.68 -3.89
CA GLN A 163 -14.88 -8.77 -3.07
C GLN A 163 -14.49 -9.97 -3.92
N PHE A 164 -15.31 -10.32 -4.90
CA PHE A 164 -15.03 -11.41 -5.81
C PHE A 164 -13.75 -11.18 -6.61
N LEU A 165 -13.55 -9.98 -7.16
CA LEU A 165 -12.32 -9.64 -7.88
C LEU A 165 -11.09 -9.67 -6.97
N LYS A 166 -11.20 -9.26 -5.69
CA LYS A 166 -10.12 -9.41 -4.71
C LYS A 166 -9.77 -10.87 -4.45
N GLU A 167 -10.79 -11.74 -4.36
CA GLU A 167 -10.58 -13.18 -4.18
C GLU A 167 -9.90 -13.81 -5.41
N LEU A 168 -10.33 -13.42 -6.63
CA LEU A 168 -9.69 -13.87 -7.87
C LEU A 168 -8.25 -13.37 -7.98
N ALA A 169 -8.00 -12.10 -7.63
CA ALA A 169 -6.67 -11.51 -7.64
C ALA A 169 -5.69 -12.26 -6.74
N GLY A 170 -6.14 -12.68 -5.55
CA GLY A 170 -5.33 -13.48 -4.62
C GLY A 170 -4.94 -14.87 -5.13
N LYS A 171 -5.65 -15.39 -6.14
CA LYS A 171 -5.42 -16.71 -6.77
C LYS A 171 -4.84 -16.59 -8.19
N ALA A 172 -4.73 -15.40 -8.74
CA ALA A 172 -4.33 -15.19 -10.12
C ALA A 172 -2.81 -15.37 -10.32
N ARG A 173 -2.44 -15.97 -11.43
CA ARG A 173 -1.07 -16.13 -11.90
C ARG A 173 -0.93 -15.49 -13.28
N ASP A 174 0.15 -14.75 -13.50
CA ASP A 174 0.46 -14.13 -14.79
C ASP A 174 0.73 -15.19 -15.86
N LYS A 175 0.18 -14.95 -17.06
CA LYS A 175 0.34 -15.84 -18.20
C LYS A 175 1.79 -15.90 -18.70
N ASP A 176 2.44 -14.74 -18.79
CA ASP A 176 3.75 -14.57 -19.40
C ASP A 176 4.88 -14.41 -18.37
N GLY A 177 4.52 -14.32 -17.09
CA GLY A 177 5.47 -14.18 -15.99
C GLY A 177 6.00 -15.52 -15.49
N ASP A 178 7.24 -15.57 -15.05
CA ASP A 178 7.89 -16.73 -14.44
C ASP A 178 7.31 -17.07 -13.07
N GLY A 179 5.97 -17.26 -13.02
CA GLY A 179 5.28 -17.63 -11.80
C GLY A 179 4.90 -16.49 -10.89
N VAL A 180 4.72 -15.26 -11.39
CA VAL A 180 4.19 -14.15 -10.61
C VAL A 180 2.76 -14.44 -10.21
N THR A 181 2.55 -14.67 -8.91
CA THR A 181 1.24 -14.77 -8.26
C THR A 181 0.98 -13.51 -7.46
N GLY A 182 -0.28 -13.24 -7.13
CA GLY A 182 -0.66 -12.08 -6.33
C GLY A 182 -0.93 -10.86 -7.18
N TYR A 183 -2.03 -10.92 -7.93
CA TYR A 183 -2.61 -9.75 -8.58
C TYR A 183 -3.17 -8.80 -7.55
N VAL A 184 -3.38 -7.57 -7.97
CA VAL A 184 -4.17 -6.58 -7.26
C VAL A 184 -5.40 -6.23 -8.07
N PHE A 185 -6.43 -5.84 -7.35
CA PHE A 185 -7.64 -5.26 -7.93
C PHE A 185 -7.89 -3.91 -7.26
N TYR A 186 -8.08 -2.88 -8.06
CA TYR A 186 -8.48 -1.55 -7.61
C TYR A 186 -9.15 -0.77 -8.75
N ILE A 187 -9.86 0.28 -8.39
CA ILE A 187 -10.39 1.27 -9.34
C ILE A 187 -9.53 2.52 -9.25
N GLN A 188 -9.23 3.11 -10.39
CA GLN A 188 -8.54 4.37 -10.46
C GLN A 188 -9.16 5.23 -11.56
N ASP A 189 -9.68 6.38 -11.19
CA ASP A 189 -10.45 7.24 -12.09
C ASP A 189 -11.65 6.46 -12.69
N ASP A 190 -11.67 6.14 -13.98
CA ASP A 190 -12.72 5.36 -14.65
C ASP A 190 -12.20 3.97 -15.12
N GLU A 191 -11.07 3.50 -14.56
CA GLU A 191 -10.40 2.28 -14.97
C GLU A 191 -10.48 1.20 -13.88
N LEU A 192 -10.78 -0.03 -14.30
CA LEU A 192 -10.66 -1.22 -13.46
C LEU A 192 -9.30 -1.88 -13.70
N HIS A 193 -8.46 -1.87 -12.69
CA HIS A 193 -7.13 -2.48 -12.71
C HIS A 193 -7.17 -3.88 -12.13
N PHE A 194 -6.62 -4.86 -12.87
CA PHE A 194 -6.46 -6.24 -12.44
C PHE A 194 -5.16 -6.80 -13.03
N HIS A 195 -4.08 -6.70 -12.27
CA HIS A 195 -2.74 -7.04 -12.73
C HIS A 195 -1.79 -7.40 -11.56
N PRO A 196 -0.62 -8.02 -11.80
CA PRO A 196 0.40 -8.23 -10.78
C PRO A 196 0.87 -6.90 -10.16
N ARG A 197 1.27 -6.92 -8.87
CA ARG A 197 1.92 -5.74 -8.26
C ARG A 197 3.24 -5.45 -8.93
N ASP A 198 3.45 -4.21 -9.32
CA ASP A 198 4.66 -3.73 -10.00
C ASP A 198 5.80 -3.41 -9.01
N LEU A 199 6.28 -4.41 -8.27
CA LEU A 199 7.32 -4.23 -7.25
C LEU A 199 8.70 -3.91 -7.82
N ASP A 200 8.95 -4.18 -9.09
CA ASP A 200 10.20 -3.95 -9.82
C ASP A 200 10.26 -2.61 -10.55
N LYS A 201 9.14 -1.88 -10.60
CA LYS A 201 9.13 -0.52 -11.17
C LYS A 201 10.02 0.42 -10.39
N LYS A 202 10.63 1.36 -11.12
CA LYS A 202 11.44 2.43 -10.52
C LYS A 202 10.58 3.25 -9.55
N PRO A 203 11.17 3.68 -8.40
CA PRO A 203 10.47 4.54 -7.46
C PRO A 203 9.97 5.83 -8.12
N ALA A 204 8.72 6.19 -7.86
CA ALA A 204 8.07 7.41 -8.33
C ALA A 204 8.58 8.65 -7.58
N ALA A 205 9.04 8.48 -6.35
CA ALA A 205 9.57 9.56 -5.52
C ALA A 205 10.67 9.07 -4.60
N ILE A 206 11.57 9.99 -4.23
CA ILE A 206 12.60 9.77 -3.21
C ILE A 206 12.17 10.54 -1.96
N LEU A 207 12.00 9.81 -0.86
CA LEU A 207 11.62 10.32 0.45
C LEU A 207 12.86 10.35 1.36
N GLU A 208 13.59 11.44 1.33
CA GLU A 208 14.78 11.61 2.16
C GLU A 208 14.39 12.14 3.54
N TYR A 209 14.86 11.48 4.60
CA TYR A 209 14.59 11.90 5.96
C TYR A 209 15.23 13.28 6.22
N PHE A 210 14.55 14.08 7.02
CA PHE A 210 14.87 15.48 7.28
C PHE A 210 16.19 15.63 8.03
N THR A 211 17.31 15.46 7.31
CA THR A 211 18.66 15.82 7.77
C THR A 211 19.03 17.16 7.16
N ASP A 212 19.57 18.06 7.96
CA ASP A 212 20.03 19.39 7.52
C ASP A 212 18.99 20.29 6.83
N ARG A 213 17.69 20.12 7.18
CA ARG A 213 16.55 20.90 6.66
C ARG A 213 16.29 20.78 5.17
N LYS A 214 16.78 19.73 4.52
CA LYS A 214 16.63 19.51 3.06
C LYS A 214 15.72 18.33 2.70
N GLY A 215 15.42 17.44 3.63
CA GLY A 215 14.59 16.27 3.37
C GLY A 215 13.11 16.59 3.24
N VAL A 216 12.39 15.76 2.49
CA VAL A 216 10.93 15.84 2.34
C VAL A 216 10.19 14.98 3.36
N LEU A 217 10.84 13.97 3.94
CA LEU A 217 10.29 13.03 4.91
C LEU A 217 10.38 13.62 6.31
N ARG A 218 9.24 13.96 6.88
CA ARG A 218 9.14 14.59 8.22
C ARG A 218 9.15 13.57 9.35
N SER A 219 8.47 12.44 9.13
CA SER A 219 8.36 11.35 10.11
C SER A 219 8.40 10.01 9.39
N PHE A 220 9.06 9.04 10.00
CA PHE A 220 9.13 7.67 9.50
C PHE A 220 9.13 6.70 10.68
N ARG A 221 8.16 5.81 10.75
CA ARG A 221 7.96 4.86 11.84
C ARG A 221 7.88 3.45 11.28
N PRO A 222 9.02 2.80 11.04
CA PRO A 222 9.02 1.43 10.57
C PRO A 222 8.73 0.46 11.71
N SER A 223 7.92 -0.54 11.44
CA SER A 223 7.71 -1.72 12.27
C SER A 223 8.11 -2.97 11.50
N THR A 224 8.76 -3.90 12.16
CA THR A 224 9.06 -5.21 11.61
C THR A 224 8.14 -6.21 12.27
N GLN A 225 7.27 -6.84 11.50
CA GLN A 225 6.49 -7.95 12.00
C GLN A 225 7.36 -9.22 11.98
N SER A 226 7.88 -9.59 13.12
CA SER A 226 8.44 -10.91 13.28
C SER A 226 7.29 -11.87 13.56
N GLN A 227 6.75 -12.49 12.54
CA GLN A 227 5.87 -13.63 12.73
C GLN A 227 6.74 -14.81 13.18
N GLY A 228 6.73 -15.05 14.46
CA GLY A 228 7.55 -16.08 15.11
C GLY A 228 8.87 -15.53 15.65
N ALA A 229 9.09 -15.69 16.94
CA ALA A 229 10.35 -15.38 17.58
C ALA A 229 11.48 -16.08 16.85
N LYS A 230 12.45 -15.34 16.31
CA LYS A 230 13.68 -15.79 15.68
C LYS A 230 13.71 -15.88 14.14
N GLY A 231 13.15 -14.87 13.41
CA GLY A 231 13.48 -14.72 12.00
C GLY A 231 13.03 -15.85 11.06
N ALA A 232 12.11 -16.68 11.49
CA ALA A 232 11.48 -17.69 10.64
C ALA A 232 10.64 -16.99 9.58
N GLY A 233 10.87 -17.34 8.30
CA GLY A 233 10.09 -16.84 7.17
C GLY A 233 8.61 -17.19 7.31
N VAL A 234 7.76 -16.49 6.61
CA VAL A 234 6.33 -16.81 6.47
C VAL A 234 6.22 -18.11 5.67
N GLU A 235 5.42 -19.05 6.13
CA GLU A 235 4.96 -20.21 5.35
C GLU A 235 3.44 -20.16 5.24
N THR A 236 2.92 -20.36 4.05
CA THR A 236 1.49 -20.47 3.81
C THR A 236 1.17 -21.84 3.23
N LYS A 237 0.08 -22.43 3.72
CA LYS A 237 -0.36 -23.75 3.32
C LYS A 237 -1.77 -23.67 2.74
N ALA A 238 -1.95 -24.18 1.53
CA ALA A 238 -3.27 -24.40 0.96
C ALA A 238 -3.59 -25.91 0.93
N VAL A 239 -4.81 -26.26 1.30
CA VAL A 239 -5.29 -27.64 1.30
C VAL A 239 -6.57 -27.70 0.47
N GLY A 240 -6.64 -28.66 -0.43
CA GLY A 240 -7.81 -28.93 -1.25
C GLY A 240 -8.09 -30.43 -1.35
N VAL A 241 -9.10 -30.82 -2.08
CA VAL A 241 -9.40 -32.22 -2.42
C VAL A 241 -9.54 -32.35 -3.93
N ASP A 242 -8.77 -33.26 -4.53
CA ASP A 242 -9.00 -33.66 -5.91
C ASP A 242 -10.35 -34.38 -6.00
N PRO A 243 -11.37 -33.81 -6.69
CA PRO A 243 -12.70 -34.41 -6.73
C PRO A 243 -12.76 -35.71 -7.49
N ARG A 244 -11.76 -36.02 -8.36
CA ARG A 244 -11.71 -37.24 -9.16
C ARG A 244 -11.03 -38.38 -8.39
N LYS A 245 -9.87 -38.08 -7.79
CA LYS A 245 -9.10 -39.06 -7.04
C LYS A 245 -9.59 -39.20 -5.60
N LYS A 246 -10.35 -38.22 -5.12
CA LYS A 246 -10.77 -38.10 -3.69
C LYS A 246 -9.58 -38.07 -2.73
N GLU A 247 -8.43 -37.62 -3.22
CA GLU A 247 -7.20 -37.48 -2.46
C GLU A 247 -7.03 -36.04 -2.00
N PRO A 248 -6.48 -35.80 -0.80
CA PRO A 248 -6.14 -34.46 -0.36
C PRO A 248 -4.99 -33.92 -1.22
N VAL A 249 -5.11 -32.66 -1.65
CA VAL A 249 -4.07 -31.89 -2.31
C VAL A 249 -3.57 -30.83 -1.35
N GLU A 250 -2.27 -30.78 -1.13
CA GLU A 250 -1.64 -29.82 -0.23
C GLU A 250 -0.48 -29.13 -0.96
N HIS A 251 -0.39 -27.81 -0.82
CA HIS A 251 0.76 -27.05 -1.28
C HIS A 251 1.21 -26.08 -0.20
N LYS A 252 2.52 -26.02 0.03
CA LYS A 252 3.17 -25.10 0.96
C LYS A 252 4.02 -24.11 0.18
N ALA A 253 3.82 -22.81 0.42
CA ALA A 253 4.64 -21.76 -0.14
C ALA A 253 5.47 -21.10 0.95
N ASN A 254 6.77 -21.04 0.73
CA ASN A 254 7.77 -20.42 1.58
C ASN A 254 8.93 -19.88 0.72
N ASN A 255 9.98 -19.40 1.35
CA ASN A 255 11.15 -18.85 0.65
C ASN A 255 11.82 -19.84 -0.30
N ASP A 256 11.80 -21.12 0.02
CA ASP A 256 12.50 -22.15 -0.76
C ASP A 256 11.66 -22.63 -1.95
N THR A 257 10.33 -22.67 -1.77
CA THR A 257 9.41 -23.12 -2.83
C THR A 257 9.05 -22.02 -3.83
N THR A 258 9.27 -20.74 -3.47
CA THR A 258 9.02 -19.58 -4.33
C THR A 258 10.25 -18.68 -4.47
N PRO A 259 11.37 -19.19 -5.02
CA PRO A 259 12.62 -18.45 -5.08
C PRO A 259 12.59 -17.25 -6.04
N GLU A 260 11.83 -17.35 -7.13
CA GLU A 260 11.75 -16.35 -8.19
C GLU A 260 10.68 -15.30 -7.87
N ARG A 261 11.07 -14.24 -7.19
CA ARG A 261 10.21 -13.11 -6.85
C ARG A 261 11.00 -11.84 -6.61
N THR A 262 10.40 -10.70 -6.93
CA THR A 262 11.00 -9.39 -6.69
C THR A 262 11.16 -9.15 -5.19
N SER A 263 12.37 -8.80 -4.77
CA SER A 263 12.66 -8.38 -3.40
C SER A 263 12.98 -6.89 -3.35
N LEU A 264 12.28 -6.16 -2.51
CA LEU A 264 12.50 -4.73 -2.27
C LEU A 264 13.70 -4.46 -1.35
N GLY A 265 14.36 -5.50 -0.82
CA GLY A 265 15.48 -5.41 0.08
C GLY A 265 16.43 -6.60 0.00
N LYS A 266 17.37 -6.69 0.94
CA LYS A 266 18.28 -7.84 1.09
C LYS A 266 17.65 -8.84 2.05
N ARG A 267 17.34 -10.04 1.58
CA ARG A 267 16.78 -11.12 2.41
C ARG A 267 17.68 -11.57 3.54
N THR A 268 19.00 -11.38 3.40
CA THR A 268 20.02 -11.72 4.39
C THR A 268 19.88 -10.98 5.72
N TYR A 269 19.14 -9.88 5.77
CA TYR A 269 18.87 -9.17 7.04
C TYR A 269 17.80 -9.82 7.91
N LEU A 270 17.11 -10.84 7.42
CA LEU A 270 16.12 -11.62 8.17
C LEU A 270 16.78 -12.82 8.88
N VAL A 271 18.10 -13.00 8.73
CA VAL A 271 18.88 -14.06 9.33
C VAL A 271 19.32 -13.66 10.74
N ASP A 272 19.25 -14.60 11.66
CA ASP A 272 19.74 -14.47 13.03
C ASP A 272 21.19 -13.98 13.03
N GLY A 273 21.44 -12.79 13.60
CA GLY A 273 22.76 -12.16 13.65
C GLY A 273 23.83 -12.93 14.46
N ASN A 274 23.45 -14.04 15.13
CA ASN A 274 24.36 -14.82 15.97
C ASN A 274 25.01 -16.00 15.25
N THR A 275 24.48 -16.50 14.15
CA THR A 275 25.00 -17.72 13.52
C THR A 275 25.64 -17.50 12.16
N GLY A 276 25.41 -16.38 11.49
CA GLY A 276 25.92 -16.10 10.13
C GLY A 276 25.46 -17.09 9.06
N GLU A 277 24.78 -18.15 9.44
CA GLU A 277 24.20 -19.15 8.56
C GLU A 277 22.73 -18.86 8.34
N GLY A 278 22.33 -18.81 7.09
CA GLY A 278 20.93 -18.64 6.65
C GLY A 278 20.08 -19.85 6.98
N ALA A 279 19.89 -20.11 8.26
CA ALA A 279 18.98 -21.14 8.71
C ALA A 279 17.57 -20.57 8.77
N TYR A 280 16.81 -20.71 7.70
CA TYR A 280 15.37 -20.74 7.78
C TYR A 280 14.99 -22.01 8.56
N LYS A 281 14.87 -21.90 9.87
CA LYS A 281 14.25 -22.96 10.63
C LYS A 281 12.76 -22.89 10.38
N GLU A 282 12.24 -23.98 9.82
CA GLU A 282 10.80 -24.25 9.77
C GLU A 282 10.20 -24.00 11.15
N GLN A 283 9.50 -22.90 11.28
CA GLN A 283 8.57 -22.72 12.38
C GLN A 283 7.20 -22.77 11.71
N GLU A 284 6.46 -23.83 11.99
CA GLU A 284 5.06 -23.97 11.63
C GLU A 284 4.23 -22.86 12.27
N SER A 285 4.34 -21.66 11.74
CA SER A 285 3.33 -20.61 11.96
C SER A 285 2.45 -20.55 10.71
N GLY A 286 1.91 -21.70 10.34
CA GLY A 286 1.01 -21.82 9.23
C GLY A 286 -0.30 -21.11 9.54
N GLN A 287 -0.57 -19.98 8.88
CA GLN A 287 -1.96 -19.63 8.65
C GLN A 287 -2.50 -20.70 7.67
N VAL A 288 -3.08 -21.75 8.22
CA VAL A 288 -3.86 -22.71 7.46
C VAL A 288 -5.07 -21.96 6.95
N VAL A 289 -5.05 -21.60 5.67
CA VAL A 289 -6.24 -21.12 4.98
C VAL A 289 -6.91 -22.35 4.36
N PRO A 290 -7.96 -22.91 4.98
CA PRO A 290 -8.70 -23.98 4.37
C PRO A 290 -9.48 -23.43 3.20
N THR A 291 -9.03 -23.72 2.00
CA THR A 291 -9.81 -23.47 0.79
C THR A 291 -10.53 -24.74 0.39
N PHE A 292 -11.74 -24.87 0.85
CA PHE A 292 -12.69 -25.79 0.25
C PHE A 292 -13.32 -25.09 -0.96
N ASP A 293 -12.63 -25.05 -2.07
CA ASP A 293 -13.27 -24.64 -3.31
C ASP A 293 -13.98 -25.86 -3.93
N ARG A 294 -15.20 -26.11 -3.45
CA ARG A 294 -16.10 -27.11 -4.02
C ARG A 294 -16.58 -26.77 -5.41
N SER A 295 -16.30 -25.56 -5.90
CA SER A 295 -16.89 -25.02 -7.12
C SER A 295 -16.00 -25.08 -8.34
N GLU A 296 -14.70 -25.35 -8.18
CA GLU A 296 -13.81 -25.51 -9.32
C GLU A 296 -14.07 -26.87 -9.99
N GLY A 297 -14.90 -26.78 -11.04
CA GLY A 297 -15.36 -27.94 -11.78
C GLY A 297 -14.23 -28.71 -12.44
N PHE A 298 -14.44 -29.99 -12.56
CA PHE A 298 -13.78 -31.00 -13.37
C PHE A 298 -12.74 -30.48 -14.37
N HIS A 299 -11.47 -30.47 -13.99
CA HIS A 299 -10.36 -30.33 -14.90
C HIS A 299 -9.88 -31.73 -15.36
N GLU A 300 -9.45 -31.84 -16.58
CA GLU A 300 -9.05 -33.14 -17.17
C GLU A 300 -7.71 -33.70 -16.63
N GLU A 301 -6.95 -32.91 -15.85
CA GLU A 301 -5.73 -33.34 -15.18
C GLU A 301 -5.72 -33.04 -13.67
N PRO A 302 -5.07 -33.87 -12.84
CA PRO A 302 -4.94 -33.62 -11.41
C PRO A 302 -4.05 -32.39 -11.22
N ARG A 303 -4.64 -31.24 -10.84
CA ARG A 303 -3.93 -29.99 -10.73
C ARG A 303 -3.63 -29.68 -9.28
N GLN A 304 -2.35 -29.70 -8.94
CA GLN A 304 -1.82 -29.02 -7.76
C GLN A 304 -1.88 -27.50 -7.92
N GLU A 305 -2.03 -27.00 -9.16
CA GLU A 305 -1.98 -25.59 -9.53
C GLU A 305 -2.91 -24.66 -8.70
N PRO A 306 -4.20 -24.97 -8.46
CA PRO A 306 -5.04 -24.05 -7.69
C PRO A 306 -4.61 -23.89 -6.23
N ALA A 307 -4.17 -24.97 -5.59
CA ALA A 307 -3.64 -24.91 -4.22
C ALA A 307 -2.29 -24.20 -4.18
N GLN A 308 -1.46 -24.41 -5.21
CA GLN A 308 -0.20 -23.71 -5.38
C GLN A 308 -0.42 -22.21 -5.57
N ASP A 309 -1.26 -21.81 -6.52
CA ASP A 309 -1.53 -20.40 -6.82
C ASP A 309 -2.06 -19.66 -5.60
N LEU A 310 -2.95 -20.28 -4.84
CA LEU A 310 -3.48 -19.70 -3.61
C LEU A 310 -2.41 -19.57 -2.53
N SER A 311 -1.63 -20.63 -2.25
CA SER A 311 -0.61 -20.58 -1.21
C SER A 311 0.49 -19.58 -1.54
N GLU A 312 0.95 -19.55 -2.79
CA GLU A 312 1.95 -18.58 -3.25
C GLU A 312 1.43 -17.14 -3.23
N GLY A 313 0.18 -16.91 -3.65
CA GLY A 313 -0.45 -15.58 -3.58
C GLY A 313 -0.53 -15.05 -2.15
N LYS A 314 -1.00 -15.90 -1.22
CA LYS A 314 -1.06 -15.58 0.22
C LYS A 314 0.33 -15.39 0.84
N PHE A 315 1.30 -16.20 0.43
CA PHE A 315 2.68 -16.04 0.88
C PHE A 315 3.25 -14.69 0.48
N ARG A 316 3.07 -14.26 -0.78
CA ARG A 316 3.54 -12.95 -1.26
C ARG A 316 2.89 -11.78 -0.55
N GLU A 317 1.59 -11.88 -0.29
CA GLU A 317 0.87 -10.87 0.47
C GLU A 317 1.41 -10.77 1.91
N ALA A 318 1.60 -11.90 2.58
CA ALA A 318 2.15 -11.95 3.92
C ALA A 318 3.62 -11.48 3.96
N GLU A 319 4.44 -11.84 2.96
CA GLU A 319 5.82 -11.40 2.84
C GLU A 319 5.91 -9.88 2.65
N LEU A 320 5.01 -9.27 1.89
CA LEU A 320 5.00 -7.82 1.69
C LEU A 320 4.76 -7.04 2.99
N ARG A 321 4.15 -7.67 3.99
CA ARG A 321 3.90 -7.10 5.33
C ARG A 321 5.06 -7.30 6.31
N GLN A 322 6.21 -7.83 5.91
CA GLN A 322 7.35 -8.04 6.82
C GLN A 322 7.88 -6.75 7.42
N VAL A 323 7.87 -5.68 6.65
CA VAL A 323 8.18 -4.34 7.13
C VAL A 323 7.04 -3.42 6.72
N GLU A 324 6.35 -2.90 7.71
CA GLU A 324 5.34 -1.86 7.53
C GLU A 324 5.88 -0.55 8.09
N ALA A 325 5.58 0.56 7.45
CA ALA A 325 6.02 1.85 7.94
C ALA A 325 4.96 2.93 7.70
N ASP A 326 4.70 3.72 8.74
CA ASP A 326 3.98 4.97 8.61
C ASP A 326 4.97 6.10 8.33
N ALA A 327 4.68 6.91 7.33
CA ALA A 327 5.52 8.01 6.92
C ALA A 327 4.71 9.29 6.73
N VAL A 328 5.28 10.43 7.11
CA VAL A 328 4.70 11.74 6.87
C VAL A 328 5.71 12.57 6.08
N THR A 329 5.26 13.15 4.96
CA THR A 329 6.09 13.99 4.10
C THR A 329 5.49 15.39 3.97
N ILE A 330 6.27 16.35 3.46
CA ILE A 330 5.66 17.54 2.85
C ILE A 330 4.74 17.08 1.72
N GLY A 331 3.79 17.94 1.32
CA GLY A 331 2.90 17.61 0.22
C GLY A 331 3.66 17.34 -1.09
N ILE A 332 3.43 16.19 -1.70
CA ILE A 332 3.98 15.80 -3.00
C ILE A 332 2.83 15.38 -3.89
N PRO A 333 2.37 16.26 -4.82
CA PRO A 333 1.14 16.04 -5.60
C PRO A 333 1.17 14.80 -6.49
N ALA A 334 2.37 14.33 -6.86
CA ALA A 334 2.57 13.16 -7.72
C ALA A 334 2.51 11.81 -6.98
N LEU A 335 2.53 11.82 -5.64
CA LEU A 335 2.45 10.57 -4.87
C LEU A 335 1.09 9.90 -5.05
N ARG A 336 1.15 8.58 -5.19
CA ARG A 336 -0.02 7.70 -5.26
C ARG A 336 0.24 6.42 -4.50
N ALA A 337 -0.82 5.76 -4.09
CA ALA A 337 -0.75 4.34 -3.74
C ALA A 337 -0.36 3.51 -4.97
N LYS A 338 -0.09 2.23 -4.76
CA LYS A 338 0.22 1.25 -5.82
C LYS A 338 1.50 1.57 -6.61
N GLN A 339 2.39 2.40 -6.03
CA GLN A 339 3.69 2.79 -6.60
C GLN A 339 4.83 2.48 -5.63
N ASN A 340 6.04 2.36 -6.18
CA ASN A 340 7.23 2.27 -5.35
C ASN A 340 7.74 3.67 -4.99
N VAL A 341 8.24 3.82 -3.76
CA VAL A 341 8.94 5.01 -3.28
C VAL A 341 10.27 4.59 -2.65
N GLU A 342 11.29 5.43 -2.77
CA GLU A 342 12.59 5.17 -2.16
C GLU A 342 12.75 6.00 -0.89
N VAL A 343 12.95 5.34 0.26
CA VAL A 343 13.20 6.00 1.56
C VAL A 343 14.71 6.07 1.80
N LYS A 344 15.22 7.27 2.11
CA LYS A 344 16.64 7.53 2.38
C LYS A 344 16.85 8.19 3.73
N GLY A 345 18.07 8.05 4.28
CA GLY A 345 18.48 8.74 5.51
C GLY A 345 17.97 8.13 6.82
N VAL A 346 17.38 6.93 6.79
CA VAL A 346 16.81 6.25 7.97
C VAL A 346 17.62 5.04 8.41
N GLY A 347 18.92 5.07 8.13
CA GLY A 347 19.85 3.98 8.41
C GLY A 347 19.81 2.85 7.37
N ARG A 348 20.85 2.00 7.35
CA ARG A 348 21.01 0.92 6.35
C ARG A 348 19.88 -0.12 6.42
N LYS A 349 19.33 -0.36 7.62
CA LYS A 349 18.31 -1.37 7.85
C LYS A 349 16.98 -1.03 7.18
N PHE A 350 16.57 0.24 7.24
CA PHE A 350 15.25 0.67 6.79
C PHE A 350 15.27 1.53 5.51
N SER A 351 16.44 2.01 5.08
CA SER A 351 16.54 2.69 3.78
C SER A 351 16.31 1.71 2.63
N GLY A 352 15.80 2.21 1.50
CA GLY A 352 15.57 1.45 0.28
C GLY A 352 14.17 1.62 -0.28
N VAL A 353 13.79 0.77 -1.22
CA VAL A 353 12.51 0.83 -1.92
C VAL A 353 11.40 0.23 -1.06
N TYR A 354 10.27 0.92 -1.01
CA TYR A 354 9.02 0.51 -0.38
C TYR A 354 7.89 0.57 -1.39
N TYR A 355 6.94 -0.31 -1.25
CA TYR A 355 5.66 -0.24 -1.95
C TYR A 355 4.71 0.66 -1.17
N CYS A 356 4.15 1.68 -1.82
CA CYS A 356 3.16 2.57 -1.22
C CYS A 356 1.78 1.92 -1.28
N HIS A 357 1.29 1.48 -0.12
CA HIS A 357 -0.01 0.83 0.02
C HIS A 357 -1.16 1.82 0.07
N SER A 358 -0.96 2.91 0.78
CA SER A 358 -1.91 4.04 0.77
C SER A 358 -1.18 5.36 0.89
N VAL A 359 -1.77 6.42 0.34
CA VAL A 359 -1.35 7.79 0.52
C VAL A 359 -2.55 8.68 0.80
N ARG A 360 -2.46 9.47 1.85
CA ARG A 360 -3.46 10.45 2.23
C ARG A 360 -2.87 11.86 2.06
N HIS A 361 -3.42 12.62 1.12
CA HIS A 361 -3.09 14.01 0.88
C HIS A 361 -4.00 14.87 1.75
N ALA A 362 -3.43 15.64 2.68
CA ALA A 362 -4.21 16.46 3.61
C ALA A 362 -3.83 17.93 3.51
N PHE A 363 -4.86 18.76 3.41
CA PHE A 363 -4.79 20.22 3.42
C PHE A 363 -5.58 20.74 4.61
N GLY A 364 -4.99 21.63 5.38
CA GLY A 364 -5.61 22.22 6.55
C GLY A 364 -4.72 23.32 7.14
N GLU A 365 -4.91 23.67 8.41
CA GLU A 365 -4.13 24.70 9.12
C GLU A 365 -2.61 24.44 9.09
N GLY A 366 -2.20 23.16 9.08
CA GLY A 366 -0.79 22.76 8.98
C GLY A 366 -0.19 22.82 7.56
N GLY A 367 -0.94 23.34 6.59
CA GLY A 367 -0.57 23.35 5.17
C GLY A 367 -0.84 22.01 4.49
N TYR A 368 -0.09 21.73 3.41
CA TYR A 368 -0.21 20.50 2.65
C TYR A 368 0.85 19.47 3.06
N HIS A 369 0.41 18.27 3.39
CA HIS A 369 1.28 17.13 3.70
C HIS A 369 0.70 15.82 3.15
N CYS A 370 1.54 14.80 3.07
CA CYS A 370 1.13 13.44 2.72
C CYS A 370 1.46 12.49 3.86
N GLU A 371 0.50 11.64 4.19
CA GLU A 371 0.64 10.50 5.11
C GLU A 371 0.64 9.22 4.27
N LEU A 372 1.63 8.36 4.49
CA LEU A 372 1.80 7.16 3.70
C LEU A 372 1.83 5.92 4.58
N LYS A 373 1.21 4.85 4.11
CA LYS A 373 1.45 3.50 4.62
C LYS A 373 2.30 2.74 3.61
N LEU A 374 3.45 2.34 4.04
CA LEU A 374 4.47 1.72 3.21
C LEU A 374 4.67 0.27 3.61
N LYS A 375 4.84 -0.62 2.62
CA LYS A 375 5.09 -2.04 2.84
C LYS A 375 6.38 -2.47 2.15
N LYS A 376 7.09 -3.45 2.71
CA LYS A 376 8.32 -3.97 2.16
C LYS A 376 8.53 -5.42 2.55
N ASN A 377 8.94 -6.24 1.60
CA ASN A 377 9.11 -7.68 1.78
C ASN A 377 10.51 -8.11 2.24
N ALA A 378 11.42 -7.19 2.51
CA ALA A 378 12.75 -7.48 3.05
C ALA A 378 13.40 -6.24 3.64
N LEU A 379 14.33 -6.40 4.57
CA LEU A 379 15.11 -5.31 5.16
C LEU A 379 16.28 -4.89 4.26
N GLY A 380 16.81 -3.67 4.50
CA GLY A 380 17.97 -3.12 3.79
C GLY A 380 17.68 -2.73 2.34
N LYS A 381 18.73 -2.40 1.58
CA LYS A 381 18.64 -1.99 0.18
C LYS A 381 18.63 -3.19 -0.77
N GLY A 382 17.85 -3.14 -1.83
CA GLY A 382 17.85 -4.14 -2.89
C GLY A 382 19.14 -4.12 -3.72
N ALA A 383 19.34 -5.16 -4.54
CA ALA A 383 20.55 -5.35 -5.35
C ALA A 383 20.82 -4.25 -6.41
N GLY A 384 19.83 -3.40 -6.71
CA GLY A 384 19.92 -2.34 -7.74
C GLY A 384 20.43 -0.98 -7.26
N ASP A 385 20.64 -0.77 -5.96
CA ASP A 385 20.94 0.55 -5.38
C ASP A 385 22.44 0.76 -5.17
N LYS A 386 23.12 1.23 -6.23
CA LYS A 386 24.57 1.51 -6.21
C LYS A 386 24.95 2.90 -5.65
N SER A 387 23.97 3.76 -5.34
CA SER A 387 24.23 5.20 -5.14
C SER A 387 24.83 5.59 -3.78
N ASP A 388 24.75 4.73 -2.75
CA ASP A 388 25.26 5.07 -1.41
C ASP A 388 26.52 4.32 -0.97
N GLU A 389 27.06 3.39 -1.78
CA GLU A 389 28.35 2.76 -1.46
C GLU A 389 29.52 3.76 -1.49
N ALA A 390 29.38 4.83 -2.28
CA ALA A 390 30.42 5.87 -2.36
C ALA A 390 30.42 6.82 -1.13
N LYS A 391 29.26 7.05 -0.49
CA LYS A 391 29.19 7.90 0.72
C LYS A 391 29.46 7.13 2.01
N GLY A 392 29.17 5.82 2.04
CA GLY A 392 29.43 4.97 3.20
C GLY A 392 30.90 4.72 3.47
N LYS A 393 31.77 4.78 2.45
CA LYS A 393 33.22 4.62 2.61
C LYS A 393 33.96 5.85 3.19
N GLN A 394 33.32 7.01 3.22
CA GLN A 394 33.86 8.22 3.80
C GLN A 394 33.57 8.37 5.30
N ASN A 395 32.63 7.62 5.84
CA ASN A 395 32.29 7.66 7.28
C ASN A 395 32.83 6.48 8.10
N ASP A 396 33.55 5.54 7.46
CA ASP A 396 34.29 4.48 8.15
C ASP A 396 35.76 4.91 8.49
N GLN A 397 36.07 6.20 8.38
CA GLN A 397 37.28 6.72 9.04
C GLN A 397 37.02 6.69 10.54
N GLU A 398 37.87 5.94 11.20
CA GLU A 398 37.99 5.69 12.64
C GLU A 398 37.40 6.82 13.49
N ALA A 399 36.45 6.45 14.37
CA ALA A 399 36.14 7.29 15.51
C ALA A 399 37.47 7.70 16.16
N PRO A 400 37.71 8.99 16.44
CA PRO A 400 38.91 9.41 17.13
C PRO A 400 39.04 8.57 18.42
N PRO A 401 40.25 8.09 18.76
CA PRO A 401 40.42 7.27 19.93
C PRO A 401 39.85 8.02 21.14
N THR A 402 38.96 7.38 21.85
CA THR A 402 38.41 7.88 23.11
C THR A 402 39.58 8.33 23.97
N PRO A 403 39.65 9.56 24.48
CA PRO A 403 40.68 9.95 25.40
C PRO A 403 40.67 8.95 26.55
N LYS A 404 41.80 8.31 26.81
CA LYS A 404 41.96 7.51 28.02
C LYS A 404 41.70 8.47 29.17
N GLU A 405 40.63 8.31 29.90
CA GLU A 405 40.47 8.96 31.19
C GLU A 405 41.66 8.59 32.05
N GLU A 406 42.52 9.56 32.29
CA GLU A 406 43.51 9.42 33.34
C GLU A 406 42.76 9.28 34.66
N PRO A 407 43.06 8.30 35.50
CA PRO A 407 42.44 8.17 36.79
C PRO A 407 42.67 9.50 37.55
N PRO A 408 41.67 10.00 38.25
CA PRO A 408 41.79 11.24 39.02
C PRO A 408 42.98 11.13 39.96
N PRO A 409 43.80 12.20 40.14
CA PRO A 409 44.98 12.16 41.01
C PRO A 409 44.55 11.73 42.42
N MET A 410 45.25 10.72 42.94
CA MET A 410 45.03 10.27 44.31
C MET A 410 45.26 11.45 45.25
N VAL A 411 44.22 11.88 45.91
CA VAL A 411 44.29 12.89 46.95
C VAL A 411 44.90 12.21 48.19
N THR A 412 46.15 12.49 48.48
CA THR A 412 46.76 12.07 49.72
C THR A 412 46.22 12.96 50.84
N ILE A 413 45.60 12.33 51.81
CA ILE A 413 45.13 13.02 53.02
C ILE A 413 46.14 12.71 54.09
N ASP A 414 46.70 13.75 54.72
CA ASP A 414 47.56 13.62 55.88
C ASP A 414 46.73 13.06 57.04
N ALA A 415 47.14 11.94 57.61
CA ALA A 415 46.45 11.19 58.65
C ALA A 415 46.33 11.93 59.98
N ASP A 416 47.20 12.91 60.23
CA ASP A 416 47.20 13.63 61.53
C ASP A 416 46.49 14.98 61.47
N SER A 417 46.31 15.60 60.32
CA SER A 417 45.73 16.92 60.18
C SER A 417 44.42 17.03 59.42
N GLY A 418 44.03 15.98 58.69
CA GLY A 418 42.80 15.93 57.88
C GLY A 418 42.79 16.93 56.72
N ARG A 419 43.89 17.50 56.29
CA ARG A 419 44.00 18.45 55.20
C ARG A 419 44.51 17.79 53.92
N ARG A 420 43.97 18.23 52.79
CA ARG A 420 44.47 17.87 51.46
C ARG A 420 45.86 18.48 51.30
N LEU A 421 46.81 17.65 50.95
CA LEU A 421 48.14 18.05 50.46
C LEU A 421 48.06 18.30 48.96
#